data_70b42a92de93919b75e9cdb1da0b861f
#
_entry.id   70b42a92de93919b75e9cdb1da0b861f
#
_cell.length_a   1.000
_cell.length_b   1.000
_cell.length_c   1.000
_cell.angle_alpha   90.00
_cell.angle_beta   90.00
_cell.angle_gamma   90.00
#
_symmetry.space_group_name_H-M   'P 1'
#
loop_
_entity.id
_entity.type
_entity.pdbx_description
1 polymer ?
#
loop_
_entity_poly.entity_id
_entity_poly.type
_entity_poly.pdbx_seq_one_letter_code
_entity_poly.pdbx_strand_id
1 'polypeptide(L)'
;MTTSSPDFQQFIERRADIALAYVNGDAGPLGEIVTREEPAHFFGPNGGHVDGVAAVDEDYRNGAAHFEAGGDSRVEVLQAQDSGDLAYWVGLQHAHVRVKGKPDPVFMELRVTEIFRREEGGWRLVHRHADMLAKPGEKPAG
;
A
#
# COMPACT_ATOMS: atom_id res chain seq x y z
N MET A 1 -10.18 0.41 -18.89
CA MET A 1 -11.41 -0.17 -18.36
C MET A 1 -11.07 -1.27 -17.36
N THR A 2 -11.64 -1.18 -16.17
CA THR A 2 -11.39 -2.22 -15.16
C THR A 2 -12.26 -3.43 -15.46
N THR A 3 -11.71 -4.62 -15.21
CA THR A 3 -12.44 -5.88 -15.35
C THR A 3 -12.62 -6.57 -14.00
N SER A 4 -12.47 -5.79 -12.91
CA SER A 4 -12.56 -6.32 -11.56
C SER A 4 -14.00 -6.66 -11.18
N SER A 5 -14.17 -7.73 -10.39
CA SER A 5 -15.44 -8.13 -9.85
C SER A 5 -15.93 -7.11 -8.81
N PRO A 6 -17.26 -7.08 -8.51
CA PRO A 6 -17.76 -6.24 -7.42
C PRO A 6 -17.08 -6.53 -6.08
N ASP A 7 -16.76 -7.78 -5.80
CA ASP A 7 -16.08 -8.21 -4.60
C ASP A 7 -14.70 -7.53 -4.49
N PHE A 8 -13.92 -7.56 -5.56
CA PHE A 8 -12.60 -6.93 -5.55
C PHE A 8 -12.70 -5.40 -5.53
N GLN A 9 -13.70 -4.83 -6.20
CA GLN A 9 -13.94 -3.39 -6.16
C GLN A 9 -14.21 -2.91 -4.73
N GLN A 10 -15.02 -3.65 -3.96
CA GLN A 10 -15.27 -3.34 -2.55
C GLN A 10 -13.99 -3.46 -1.73
N PHE A 11 -13.17 -4.46 -2.03
CA PHE A 11 -11.88 -4.63 -1.35
C PHE A 11 -10.96 -3.43 -1.61
N ILE A 12 -10.92 -2.92 -2.83
CA ILE A 12 -10.11 -1.75 -3.20
C ILE A 12 -10.57 -0.52 -2.39
N GLU A 13 -11.88 -0.33 -2.20
CA GLU A 13 -12.39 0.76 -1.37
C GLU A 13 -11.92 0.61 0.08
N ARG A 14 -11.99 -0.60 0.61
CA ARG A 14 -11.47 -0.91 1.94
C ARG A 14 -9.96 -0.68 2.01
N ARG A 15 -9.23 -1.03 0.94
CA ARG A 15 -7.78 -0.82 0.88
C ARG A 15 -7.42 0.66 1.00
N ALA A 16 -8.20 1.55 0.41
CA ALA A 16 -7.99 2.99 0.54
C ALA A 16 -8.15 3.45 2.00
N ASP A 17 -9.16 2.94 2.70
CA ASP A 17 -9.36 3.25 4.12
C ASP A 17 -8.22 2.71 4.98
N ILE A 18 -7.71 1.54 4.64
CA ILE A 18 -6.56 0.93 5.32
C ILE A 18 -5.32 1.79 5.14
N ALA A 19 -5.10 2.32 3.94
CA ALA A 19 -3.98 3.23 3.67
C ALA A 19 -4.10 4.52 4.47
N LEU A 20 -5.31 5.06 4.62
CA LEU A 20 -5.54 6.25 5.42
C LEU A 20 -5.19 5.98 6.90
N ALA A 21 -5.61 4.86 7.45
CA ALA A 21 -5.25 4.49 8.82
C ALA A 21 -3.73 4.37 8.99
N TYR A 22 -3.06 3.76 8.01
CA TYR A 22 -1.61 3.56 8.05
C TYR A 22 -0.85 4.89 8.13
N VAL A 23 -1.21 5.86 7.29
CA VAL A 23 -0.52 7.16 7.28
C VAL A 23 -0.83 8.01 8.52
N ASN A 24 -1.80 7.59 9.32
CA ASN A 24 -2.11 8.19 10.62
C ASN A 24 -1.51 7.41 11.79
N GLY A 25 -0.65 6.44 11.50
CA GLY A 25 0.08 5.71 12.52
C GLY A 25 -0.55 4.39 12.96
N ASP A 26 -1.63 3.95 12.31
CA ASP A 26 -2.34 2.72 12.67
C ASP A 26 -2.13 1.63 11.62
N ALA A 27 -1.27 0.67 11.92
CA ALA A 27 -1.00 -0.46 11.05
C ALA A 27 -1.96 -1.64 11.29
N GLY A 28 -2.89 -1.53 12.26
CA GLY A 28 -3.81 -2.61 12.59
C GLY A 28 -4.64 -3.09 11.41
N PRO A 29 -5.36 -2.20 10.70
CA PRO A 29 -6.14 -2.62 9.53
C PRO A 29 -5.30 -3.24 8.42
N LEU A 30 -4.10 -2.73 8.16
CA LEU A 30 -3.21 -3.35 7.16
C LEU A 30 -2.80 -4.75 7.59
N GLY A 31 -2.49 -4.94 8.86
CA GLY A 31 -2.14 -6.26 9.39
C GLY A 31 -3.25 -7.30 9.21
N GLU A 32 -4.50 -6.86 9.15
CA GLU A 32 -5.63 -7.77 8.93
C GLU A 32 -5.69 -8.31 7.51
N ILE A 33 -5.12 -7.62 6.54
CA ILE A 33 -5.17 -8.03 5.13
C ILE A 33 -3.85 -8.51 4.56
N VAL A 34 -2.73 -8.36 5.28
CA VAL A 34 -1.45 -8.92 4.83
C VAL A 34 -1.53 -10.43 4.89
N THR A 35 -0.98 -11.09 3.87
CA THR A 35 -0.99 -12.55 3.81
C THR A 35 -0.31 -13.17 5.03
N ARG A 36 -0.81 -14.32 5.44
CA ARG A 36 -0.21 -15.15 6.49
C ARG A 36 0.48 -16.37 5.93
N GLU A 37 0.50 -16.51 4.62
CA GLU A 37 1.11 -17.62 3.89
C GLU A 37 2.20 -17.12 2.96
N GLU A 38 3.33 -17.81 2.94
CA GLU A 38 4.41 -17.47 2.00
C GLU A 38 3.97 -17.70 0.56
N PRO A 39 4.47 -16.94 -0.41
CA PRO A 39 5.46 -15.84 -0.26
C PRO A 39 4.81 -14.49 0.06
N ALA A 40 5.59 -13.58 0.60
CA ALA A 40 5.22 -12.19 0.79
C ALA A 40 6.43 -11.29 0.53
N HIS A 41 6.21 -10.14 -0.11
CA HIS A 41 7.31 -9.20 -0.41
C HIS A 41 6.82 -7.76 -0.29
N PHE A 42 7.76 -6.88 0.03
CA PHE A 42 7.51 -5.45 0.01
C PHE A 42 8.74 -4.73 -0.55
N PHE A 43 8.54 -3.96 -1.63
CA PHE A 43 9.53 -3.07 -2.21
C PHE A 43 9.08 -1.64 -1.92
N GLY A 44 9.77 -1.00 -1.00
CA GLY A 44 9.36 0.31 -0.53
C GLY A 44 10.05 1.47 -1.25
N PRO A 45 9.59 2.70 -0.95
CA PRO A 45 10.08 3.91 -1.65
C PRO A 45 11.56 4.21 -1.40
N ASN A 46 12.14 3.62 -0.37
CA ASN A 46 13.58 3.80 -0.08
C ASN A 46 14.46 2.85 -0.89
N GLY A 47 13.87 2.04 -1.77
CA GLY A 47 14.62 1.04 -2.53
C GLY A 47 14.83 -0.25 -1.76
N GLY A 48 14.19 -0.39 -0.60
CA GLY A 48 14.32 -1.58 0.23
C GLY A 48 13.59 -2.79 -0.34
N HIS A 49 14.01 -3.95 0.10
CA HIS A 49 13.45 -5.22 -0.31
C HIS A 49 13.26 -6.08 0.94
N VAL A 50 12.02 -6.46 1.21
CA VAL A 50 11.67 -7.26 2.38
C VAL A 50 10.95 -8.52 1.91
N ASP A 51 11.41 -9.67 2.35
CA ASP A 51 10.86 -10.99 2.02
C ASP A 51 10.37 -11.71 3.25
N GLY A 52 9.26 -12.39 3.10
CA GLY A 52 8.70 -13.27 4.11
C GLY A 52 7.61 -12.63 4.93
N VAL A 53 6.62 -13.44 5.32
CA VAL A 53 5.41 -12.98 6.00
C VAL A 53 5.74 -12.20 7.28
N ALA A 54 6.58 -12.76 8.15
CA ALA A 54 6.90 -12.11 9.42
C ALA A 54 7.67 -10.81 9.22
N ALA A 55 8.64 -10.80 8.31
CA ALA A 55 9.46 -9.62 8.04
C ALA A 55 8.63 -8.50 7.39
N VAL A 56 7.75 -8.85 6.47
CA VAL A 56 6.87 -7.87 5.80
C VAL A 56 5.91 -7.24 6.81
N ASP A 57 5.28 -8.05 7.64
CA ASP A 57 4.36 -7.55 8.67
C ASP A 57 5.08 -6.62 9.65
N GLU A 58 6.26 -7.01 10.10
CA GLU A 58 7.08 -6.19 10.99
C GLU A 58 7.45 -4.85 10.34
N ASP A 59 7.86 -4.89 9.07
CA ASP A 59 8.26 -3.68 8.35
C ASP A 59 7.08 -2.70 8.19
N TYR A 60 5.88 -3.20 7.89
CA TYR A 60 4.70 -2.36 7.84
C TYR A 60 4.40 -1.71 9.18
N ARG A 61 4.48 -2.47 10.27
CA ARG A 61 4.23 -1.93 11.61
C ARG A 61 5.27 -0.87 11.98
N ASN A 62 6.53 -1.12 11.68
CA ASN A 62 7.60 -0.16 11.94
C ASN A 62 7.42 1.12 11.11
N GLY A 63 7.00 0.98 9.85
CA GLY A 63 6.74 2.12 9.00
C GLY A 63 5.63 3.01 9.54
N ALA A 64 4.50 2.42 9.92
CA ALA A 64 3.37 3.17 10.49
C ALA A 64 3.76 3.89 11.77
N ALA A 65 4.65 3.31 12.56
CA ALA A 65 5.07 3.90 13.84
C ALA A 65 5.80 5.25 13.69
N HIS A 66 6.26 5.59 12.50
CA HIS A 66 6.88 6.89 12.23
C HIS A 66 5.86 8.01 12.01
N PHE A 67 4.59 7.69 11.85
CA PHE A 67 3.56 8.67 11.52
C PHE A 67 2.72 9.05 12.74
N GLU A 68 2.28 10.32 12.73
CA GLU A 68 1.34 10.86 13.72
C GLU A 68 -0.01 11.07 13.05
N ALA A 69 -1.05 11.25 13.86
CA ALA A 69 -2.38 11.61 13.37
C ALA A 69 -2.35 12.95 12.62
N GLY A 70 -3.30 13.16 11.73
CA GLY A 70 -3.41 14.38 10.93
C GLY A 70 -2.95 14.22 9.50
N GLY A 71 -2.62 12.99 9.08
CA GLY A 71 -2.29 12.68 7.70
C GLY A 71 -3.52 12.39 6.85
N ASP A 72 -3.31 12.40 5.55
CA ASP A 72 -4.33 12.06 4.56
C ASP A 72 -3.74 11.20 3.46
N SER A 73 -4.57 10.38 2.83
CA SER A 73 -4.16 9.49 1.75
C SER A 73 -5.30 9.30 0.76
N ARG A 74 -4.99 9.44 -0.51
CA ARG A 74 -5.93 9.19 -1.60
C ARG A 74 -5.30 8.21 -2.59
N VAL A 75 -6.05 7.21 -2.98
CA VAL A 75 -5.62 6.20 -3.95
C VAL A 75 -6.27 6.50 -5.29
N GLU A 76 -5.46 6.58 -6.32
CA GLU A 76 -5.91 6.76 -7.69
C GLU A 76 -5.65 5.46 -8.44
N VAL A 77 -6.70 4.68 -8.69
CA VAL A 77 -6.60 3.39 -9.36
C VAL A 77 -6.59 3.61 -10.87
N LEU A 78 -5.49 3.26 -11.53
CA LEU A 78 -5.40 3.32 -13.00
C LEU A 78 -5.94 2.05 -13.63
N GLN A 79 -5.74 0.91 -12.98
CA GLN A 79 -6.25 -0.36 -13.44
C GLN A 79 -6.38 -1.32 -12.26
N ALA A 80 -7.46 -2.10 -12.24
CA ALA A 80 -7.66 -3.15 -11.27
C ALA A 80 -8.31 -4.34 -11.96
N GLN A 81 -7.89 -5.55 -11.60
CA GLN A 81 -8.41 -6.76 -12.20
C GLN A 81 -8.26 -7.92 -11.24
N ASP A 82 -9.22 -8.82 -11.25
CA ASP A 82 -9.11 -10.11 -10.56
C ASP A 82 -9.45 -11.25 -11.50
N SER A 83 -8.82 -12.40 -11.27
CA SER A 83 -9.04 -13.60 -12.04
C SER A 83 -8.73 -14.80 -11.15
N GLY A 84 -9.74 -15.61 -10.85
CA GLY A 84 -9.60 -16.75 -9.95
C GLY A 84 -9.16 -16.30 -8.56
N ASP A 85 -8.02 -16.78 -8.11
CA ASP A 85 -7.50 -16.50 -6.77
C ASP A 85 -6.49 -15.35 -6.72
N LEU A 86 -6.27 -14.66 -7.84
CA LEU A 86 -5.32 -13.56 -7.90
C LEU A 86 -6.00 -12.28 -8.33
N ALA A 87 -5.51 -11.18 -7.78
CA ALA A 87 -5.98 -9.85 -8.13
C ALA A 87 -4.83 -8.85 -8.01
N TYR A 88 -4.97 -7.73 -8.71
CA TYR A 88 -3.98 -6.65 -8.58
C TYR A 88 -4.66 -5.30 -8.85
N TRP A 89 -4.01 -4.26 -8.36
CA TRP A 89 -4.28 -2.91 -8.86
C TRP A 89 -2.97 -2.19 -9.10
N VAL A 90 -3.01 -1.25 -10.03
CA VAL A 90 -1.91 -0.38 -10.40
C VAL A 90 -2.41 1.05 -10.36
N GLY A 91 -1.65 1.95 -9.77
CA GLY A 91 -2.04 3.34 -9.74
C GLY A 91 -1.09 4.21 -8.94
N LEU A 92 -1.66 5.27 -8.39
CA LEU A 92 -0.91 6.26 -7.64
C LEU A 92 -1.52 6.41 -6.25
N GLN A 93 -0.68 6.74 -5.29
CA GLN A 93 -1.12 7.10 -3.95
C GLN A 93 -0.63 8.52 -3.67
N HIS A 94 -1.55 9.38 -3.32
CA HIS A 94 -1.27 10.79 -2.98
C HIS A 94 -1.50 10.94 -1.49
N ALA A 95 -0.44 11.21 -0.75
CA ALA A 95 -0.53 11.29 0.70
C ALA A 95 0.19 12.52 1.23
N HIS A 96 -0.28 13.05 2.33
CA HIS A 96 0.54 13.89 3.18
C HIS A 96 0.54 13.28 4.57
N VAL A 97 1.71 13.28 5.20
CA VAL A 97 1.91 12.58 6.46
C VAL A 97 2.55 13.49 7.47
N ARG A 98 2.25 13.24 8.74
CA ARG A 98 2.90 13.91 9.87
C ARG A 98 3.91 12.92 10.41
N VAL A 99 5.18 13.19 10.18
CA VAL A 99 6.26 12.33 10.65
C VAL A 99 6.70 12.77 12.03
N LYS A 100 6.83 11.84 12.96
CA LYS A 100 7.30 12.13 14.32
C LYS A 100 8.64 12.83 14.26
N GLY A 101 8.74 13.94 14.98
CA GLY A 101 9.96 14.74 15.05
C GLY A 101 10.13 15.76 13.93
N LYS A 102 9.21 15.84 12.99
CA LYS A 102 9.23 16.86 11.93
C LYS A 102 8.07 17.85 12.12
N PRO A 103 8.34 19.16 12.05
CA PRO A 103 7.30 20.17 12.30
C PRO A 103 6.30 20.31 11.14
N ASP A 104 6.74 20.05 9.91
CA ASP A 104 5.91 20.24 8.72
C ASP A 104 5.45 18.92 8.14
N PRO A 105 4.26 18.89 7.50
CA PRO A 105 3.82 17.68 6.82
C PRO A 105 4.75 17.34 5.64
N VAL A 106 4.86 16.05 5.36
CA VAL A 106 5.62 15.54 4.22
C VAL A 106 4.64 15.06 3.17
N PHE A 107 4.80 15.54 1.95
CA PHE A 107 3.96 15.11 0.83
C PHE A 107 4.64 13.94 0.13
N MET A 108 3.85 12.89 -0.11
CA MET A 108 4.32 11.67 -0.76
C MET A 108 3.39 11.33 -1.90
N GLU A 109 3.95 11.27 -3.11
CA GLU A 109 3.23 10.74 -4.26
C GLU A 109 3.95 9.49 -4.73
N LEU A 110 3.24 8.39 -4.77
CA LEU A 110 3.83 7.07 -5.00
C LEU A 110 3.23 6.40 -6.22
N ARG A 111 4.07 5.71 -6.98
CA ARG A 111 3.63 4.74 -7.98
C ARG A 111 3.46 3.42 -7.28
N VAL A 112 2.31 2.79 -7.44
CA VAL A 112 1.96 1.61 -6.65
C VAL A 112 1.49 0.47 -7.54
N THR A 113 1.98 -0.73 -7.26
CA THR A 113 1.42 -1.99 -7.74
C THR A 113 1.26 -2.90 -6.53
N GLU A 114 0.07 -3.45 -6.38
CA GLU A 114 -0.20 -4.42 -5.31
C GLU A 114 -0.81 -5.67 -5.90
N ILE A 115 -0.39 -6.82 -5.38
CA ILE A 115 -0.90 -8.13 -5.80
C ILE A 115 -1.53 -8.78 -4.58
N PHE A 116 -2.72 -9.35 -4.79
CA PHE A 116 -3.50 -10.01 -3.75
C PHE A 116 -3.80 -11.44 -4.15
N ARG A 117 -3.92 -12.30 -3.15
CA ARG A 117 -4.34 -13.69 -3.32
C ARG A 117 -5.55 -13.93 -2.45
N ARG A 118 -6.50 -14.73 -2.96
CA ARG A 118 -7.67 -15.10 -2.17
C ARG A 118 -7.27 -16.19 -1.18
N GLU A 119 -7.47 -15.91 0.10
CA GLU A 119 -7.18 -16.82 1.21
C GLU A 119 -8.35 -16.79 2.18
N GLU A 120 -8.83 -17.94 2.61
CA GLU A 120 -9.91 -18.04 3.60
C GLU A 120 -11.11 -17.14 3.29
N GLY A 121 -11.49 -17.08 2.02
CA GLY A 121 -12.66 -16.30 1.59
C GLY A 121 -12.45 -14.81 1.46
N GLY A 122 -11.24 -14.32 1.62
CA GLY A 122 -10.93 -12.90 1.47
C GLY A 122 -9.66 -12.67 0.67
N TRP A 123 -9.49 -11.42 0.25
CA TRP A 123 -8.27 -11.01 -0.45
C TRP A 123 -7.18 -10.68 0.57
N ARG A 124 -5.95 -11.15 0.32
CA ARG A 124 -4.78 -10.87 1.16
C ARG A 124 -3.67 -10.28 0.33
N LEU A 125 -3.01 -9.26 0.87
CA LEU A 125 -1.89 -8.59 0.21
C LEU A 125 -0.66 -9.47 0.27
N VAL A 126 -0.13 -9.87 -0.90
CA VAL A 126 1.07 -10.72 -0.98
C VAL A 126 2.28 -9.92 -1.47
N HIS A 127 2.07 -8.83 -2.20
CA HIS A 127 3.16 -8.02 -2.73
C HIS A 127 2.73 -6.57 -2.87
N ARG A 128 3.58 -5.68 -2.41
CA ARG A 128 3.44 -4.25 -2.66
C ARG A 128 4.77 -3.71 -3.20
N HIS A 129 4.69 -2.99 -4.28
CA HIS A 129 5.79 -2.17 -4.78
C HIS A 129 5.31 -0.73 -4.86
N ALA A 130 5.96 0.14 -4.12
CA ALA A 130 5.64 1.57 -4.11
C ALA A 130 6.92 2.36 -4.17
N ASP A 131 7.05 3.26 -5.15
CA ASP A 131 8.19 4.15 -5.24
C ASP A 131 7.72 5.57 -5.56
N MET A 132 8.65 6.51 -5.50
CA MET A 132 8.30 7.92 -5.64
C MET A 132 7.96 8.27 -7.08
N LEU A 133 6.84 8.96 -7.26
CA LEU A 133 6.47 9.55 -8.54
C LEU A 133 7.32 10.81 -8.74
N ALA A 134 8.00 10.89 -9.88
CA ALA A 134 8.76 12.09 -10.25
C ALA A 134 7.79 13.23 -10.53
N LYS A 135 8.14 14.43 -10.10
CA LYS A 135 7.36 15.63 -10.37
C LYS A 135 7.58 16.07 -11.84
N PRO A 136 6.62 16.79 -12.43
CA PRO A 136 6.81 17.32 -13.78
C PRO A 136 8.11 18.10 -13.88
N GLY A 137 8.93 17.80 -14.88
CA GLY A 137 10.23 18.42 -15.08
C GLY A 137 11.37 17.88 -14.24
N GLU A 138 11.08 16.96 -13.32
CA GLU A 138 12.08 16.31 -12.46
C GLU A 138 12.61 15.06 -13.16
N LYS A 139 13.92 14.84 -13.06
CA LYS A 139 14.49 13.61 -13.60
C LYS A 139 14.15 12.46 -12.68
N PRO A 140 13.64 11.34 -13.24
CA PRO A 140 13.43 10.15 -12.43
C PRO A 140 14.74 9.68 -11.80
N ALA A 141 14.68 9.18 -10.57
CA ALA A 141 15.79 8.50 -9.95
C ALA A 141 16.06 7.20 -10.72
N GLY A 142 17.30 7.01 -11.16
CA GLY A 142 17.51 5.86 -12.01
C GLY A 142 18.92 5.44 -12.13
#